data_9545375b5b7f2d9d054556f8164bc9a0
#
_entry.id   9545375b5b7f2d9d054556f8164bc9a0
#
_cell.length_a   1.000
_cell.length_b   1.000
_cell.length_c   1.000
_cell.angle_alpha   90.00
_cell.angle_beta   90.00
_cell.angle_gamma   90.00
#
_symmetry.space_group_name_H-M   'P 1'
#
loop_
_entity.id
_entity.type
_entity.pdbx_description
1 polymer ?
#
loop_
_entity_poly.entity_id
_entity_poly.type
_entity_poly.pdbx_seq_one_letter_code
_entity_poly.pdbx_strand_id
1 'polypeptide(L)'
;MPLEAIAINSLDTPLIKKPARKNELSERLHALYDSDDAQPAGAEVLSLVEQGFKRGQYLYVGMFNDKPIAAVACFDDGQTDAKRLQYLTVHPQNRDRAIDAKFIKLVYDAEVKKGVREFVPADADIHRIMSEYELLRVKG
;
A
#
# COMPACT_ATOMS: atom_id res chain seq x y z
N MET A 1 13.26 9.13 -11.65
CA MET A 1 12.44 9.44 -10.47
C MET A 1 12.36 8.20 -9.59
N PRO A 2 12.66 8.29 -8.31
CA PRO A 2 12.55 7.13 -7.43
C PRO A 2 11.11 6.78 -7.12
N LEU A 3 10.89 5.53 -6.77
CA LEU A 3 9.61 5.09 -6.24
C LEU A 3 9.37 5.74 -4.88
N GLU A 4 8.16 6.25 -4.65
CA GLU A 4 7.76 6.84 -3.38
C GLU A 4 6.55 6.10 -2.82
N ALA A 5 6.53 5.88 -1.52
CA ALA A 5 5.36 5.32 -0.82
C ALA A 5 4.70 6.46 -0.05
N ILE A 6 3.47 6.80 -0.42
CA ILE A 6 2.75 7.93 0.15
C ILE A 6 1.46 7.44 0.81
N ALA A 7 1.29 7.76 2.09
CA ALA A 7 0.07 7.42 2.82
C ALA A 7 -1.04 8.39 2.48
N ILE A 8 -2.22 7.87 2.15
CA ILE A 8 -3.41 8.68 1.90
C ILE A 8 -4.55 8.23 2.81
N ASN A 9 -5.41 9.16 3.15
CA ASN A 9 -6.63 8.89 3.91
C ASN A 9 -7.89 9.32 3.16
N SER A 10 -7.76 9.55 1.86
CA SER A 10 -8.86 9.86 0.95
C SER A 10 -8.47 9.50 -0.47
N LEU A 11 -9.40 8.94 -1.22
CA LEU A 11 -9.18 8.65 -2.64
C LEU A 11 -9.18 9.91 -3.50
N ASP A 12 -9.56 11.06 -2.92
CA ASP A 12 -9.51 12.36 -3.60
C ASP A 12 -8.17 13.08 -3.39
N THR A 13 -7.22 12.47 -2.69
CA THR A 13 -5.90 13.06 -2.45
C THR A 13 -5.20 13.35 -3.79
N PRO A 14 -4.67 14.57 -4.00
CA PRO A 14 -4.07 14.94 -5.30
C PRO A 14 -2.65 14.41 -5.46
N LEU A 15 -2.48 13.09 -5.51
CA LEU A 15 -1.19 12.45 -5.72
C LEU A 15 -0.68 12.61 -7.16
N ILE A 16 -1.57 12.54 -8.13
CA ILE A 16 -1.22 12.72 -9.54
C ILE A 16 -1.16 14.22 -9.80
N LYS A 17 0.02 14.72 -10.13
CA LYS A 17 0.23 16.17 -10.32
C LYS A 17 -0.41 16.69 -11.58
N LYS A 18 -0.45 15.86 -12.64
CA LYS A 18 -1.05 16.22 -13.93
C LYS A 18 -2.12 15.22 -14.31
N PRO A 19 -3.27 15.22 -13.60
CA PRO A 19 -4.31 14.25 -13.88
C PRO A 19 -5.02 14.56 -15.21
N ALA A 20 -5.30 13.52 -15.98
CA ALA A 20 -6.09 13.64 -17.20
C ALA A 20 -7.58 13.74 -16.89
N ARG A 21 -8.01 13.25 -15.72
CA ARG A 21 -9.42 13.21 -15.30
C ARG A 21 -9.53 13.50 -13.81
N LYS A 22 -10.71 13.94 -13.38
CA LYS A 22 -10.96 14.33 -12.00
C LYS A 22 -10.70 13.20 -10.99
N ASN A 23 -11.13 11.97 -11.29
CA ASN A 23 -11.03 10.83 -10.38
C ASN A 23 -9.96 9.83 -10.81
N GLU A 24 -8.90 10.32 -11.45
CA GLU A 24 -7.89 9.44 -12.05
C GLU A 24 -7.20 8.56 -11.01
N LEU A 25 -6.88 9.07 -9.82
CA LEU A 25 -6.24 8.26 -8.78
C LEU A 25 -7.12 7.07 -8.40
N SER A 26 -8.39 7.33 -8.10
CA SER A 26 -9.34 6.28 -7.73
C SER A 26 -9.50 5.25 -8.86
N GLU A 27 -9.63 5.73 -10.09
CA GLU A 27 -9.76 4.85 -11.26
C GLU A 27 -8.54 3.95 -11.45
N ARG A 28 -7.34 4.51 -11.27
CA ARG A 28 -6.10 3.73 -11.44
C ARG A 28 -5.90 2.73 -10.31
N LEU A 29 -6.24 3.08 -9.08
CA LEU A 29 -6.18 2.14 -7.94
C LEU A 29 -7.17 0.99 -8.16
N HIS A 30 -8.37 1.31 -8.63
CA HIS A 30 -9.38 0.31 -8.96
C HIS A 30 -8.83 -0.68 -10.00
N ALA A 31 -8.21 -0.15 -11.06
CA ALA A 31 -7.62 -0.97 -12.11
C ALA A 31 -6.44 -1.82 -11.61
N LEU A 32 -5.62 -1.30 -10.70
CA LEU A 32 -4.52 -2.05 -10.12
C LEU A 32 -5.03 -3.32 -9.42
N TYR A 33 -6.04 -3.19 -8.58
CA TYR A 33 -6.58 -4.34 -7.86
C TYR A 33 -7.32 -5.29 -8.80
N ASP A 34 -8.04 -4.77 -9.79
CA ASP A 34 -8.72 -5.61 -10.78
C ASP A 34 -7.74 -6.43 -11.64
N SER A 35 -6.51 -5.92 -11.82
CA SER A 35 -5.48 -6.63 -12.58
C SER A 35 -4.76 -7.71 -11.77
N ASP A 36 -5.05 -7.85 -10.49
CA ASP A 36 -4.35 -8.73 -9.57
C ASP A 36 -5.26 -9.89 -9.14
N ASP A 37 -5.03 -11.06 -9.71
CA ASP A 37 -5.83 -12.26 -9.41
C ASP A 37 -5.71 -12.71 -7.94
N ALA A 38 -4.66 -12.29 -7.24
CA ALA A 38 -4.46 -12.65 -5.84
C ALA A 38 -5.26 -11.77 -4.89
N GLN A 39 -5.93 -10.72 -5.39
CA GLN A 39 -6.68 -9.78 -4.57
C GLN A 39 -8.17 -9.79 -4.96
N PRO A 40 -9.06 -9.37 -4.03
CA PRO A 40 -10.46 -9.16 -4.38
C PRO A 40 -10.59 -8.06 -5.44
N ALA A 41 -11.78 -7.93 -6.03
CA ALA A 41 -12.06 -6.90 -7.02
C ALA A 41 -11.77 -5.50 -6.47
N GLY A 42 -11.34 -4.60 -7.36
CA GLY A 42 -10.98 -3.24 -6.96
C GLY A 42 -12.09 -2.50 -6.22
N ALA A 43 -13.34 -2.67 -6.64
CA ALA A 43 -14.48 -2.04 -5.97
C ALA A 43 -14.59 -2.50 -4.51
N GLU A 44 -14.37 -3.79 -4.24
CA GLU A 44 -14.43 -4.34 -2.89
C GLU A 44 -13.28 -3.84 -2.03
N VAL A 45 -12.05 -3.89 -2.55
CA VAL A 45 -10.87 -3.43 -1.81
C VAL A 45 -11.00 -1.95 -1.47
N LEU A 46 -11.34 -1.11 -2.43
CA LEU A 46 -11.44 0.33 -2.19
C LEU A 46 -12.58 0.67 -1.23
N SER A 47 -13.67 -0.09 -1.24
CA SER A 47 -14.74 0.08 -0.26
C SER A 47 -14.24 -0.19 1.16
N LEU A 48 -13.49 -1.27 1.36
CA LEU A 48 -12.90 -1.61 2.67
C LEU A 48 -11.87 -0.58 3.10
N VAL A 49 -11.06 -0.09 2.17
CA VAL A 49 -10.07 0.95 2.44
C VAL A 49 -10.76 2.25 2.88
N GLU A 50 -11.84 2.64 2.20
CA GLU A 50 -12.59 3.85 2.58
C GLU A 50 -13.22 3.71 3.96
N GLN A 51 -13.69 2.53 4.34
CA GLN A 51 -14.16 2.27 5.69
C GLN A 51 -13.02 2.46 6.70
N GLY A 52 -11.82 2.03 6.35
CA GLY A 52 -10.63 2.25 7.17
C GLY A 52 -10.31 3.74 7.34
N PHE A 53 -10.43 4.53 6.27
CA PHE A 53 -10.21 5.98 6.33
C PHE A 53 -11.10 6.64 7.40
N LYS A 54 -12.34 6.21 7.53
CA LYS A 54 -13.27 6.73 8.53
C LYS A 54 -12.84 6.42 9.97
N ARG A 55 -11.94 5.45 10.15
CA ARG A 55 -11.42 5.04 11.45
C ARG A 55 -9.99 5.51 11.67
N GLY A 56 -9.51 6.46 10.87
CA GLY A 56 -8.17 7.01 11.00
C GLY A 56 -7.07 6.13 10.40
N GLN A 57 -7.44 5.14 9.61
CA GLN A 57 -6.47 4.27 8.94
C GLN A 57 -6.18 4.79 7.54
N TYR A 58 -5.20 4.22 6.86
CA TYR A 58 -4.76 4.77 5.58
C TYR A 58 -4.28 3.69 4.61
N LEU A 59 -4.09 4.13 3.36
CA LEU A 59 -3.57 3.32 2.27
C LEU A 59 -2.23 3.93 1.84
N TYR A 60 -1.22 3.10 1.67
CA TYR A 60 0.02 3.53 1.01
C TYR A 60 -0.10 3.31 -0.49
N VAL A 61 0.27 4.33 -1.25
CA VAL A 61 0.29 4.28 -2.71
C VAL A 61 1.73 4.45 -3.17
N GLY A 62 2.18 3.54 -4.02
CA GLY A 62 3.50 3.62 -4.63
C GLY A 62 3.41 4.46 -5.90
N MET A 63 4.07 5.62 -5.89
CA MET A 63 4.08 6.54 -7.02
C MET A 63 5.42 6.50 -7.75
N PHE A 64 5.36 6.43 -9.07
CA PHE A 64 6.54 6.47 -9.93
C PHE A 64 6.18 7.22 -11.21
N ASN A 65 6.94 8.27 -11.53
CA ASN A 65 6.70 9.12 -12.72
C ASN A 65 5.24 9.60 -12.82
N ASP A 66 4.72 10.11 -11.71
CA ASP A 66 3.36 10.65 -11.60
C ASP A 66 2.26 9.59 -11.81
N LYS A 67 2.59 8.31 -11.64
CA LYS A 67 1.65 7.20 -11.82
C LYS A 67 1.59 6.32 -10.58
N PRO A 68 0.40 5.95 -10.11
CA PRO A 68 0.28 4.95 -9.04
C PRO A 68 0.56 3.57 -9.63
N ILE A 69 1.60 2.91 -9.13
CA ILE A 69 2.00 1.58 -9.63
C ILE A 69 1.91 0.49 -8.56
N ALA A 70 1.64 0.87 -7.31
CA ALA A 70 1.52 -0.09 -6.21
C ALA A 70 0.61 0.48 -5.14
N ALA A 71 0.03 -0.40 -4.33
CA ALA A 71 -0.77 0.00 -3.17
C ALA A 71 -0.77 -1.10 -2.13
N VAL A 72 -0.88 -0.70 -0.86
CA VAL A 72 -1.06 -1.62 0.27
C VAL A 72 -1.80 -0.88 1.38
N ALA A 73 -2.81 -1.54 1.95
CA ALA A 73 -3.53 -0.98 3.10
C ALA A 73 -2.72 -1.16 4.37
N CYS A 74 -2.73 -0.15 5.22
CA CYS A 74 -2.06 -0.17 6.51
C CYS A 74 -3.11 0.07 7.60
N PHE A 75 -3.48 -0.99 8.30
CA PHE A 75 -4.54 -1.01 9.30
C PHE A 75 -3.99 -1.24 10.70
N ASP A 76 -4.67 -0.71 11.70
CA ASP A 76 -4.35 -0.98 13.10
C ASP A 76 -4.56 -2.48 13.39
N ASP A 77 -3.66 -3.04 14.21
CA ASP A 77 -3.74 -4.45 14.59
C ASP A 77 -3.93 -4.61 16.11
N GLY A 78 -4.85 -3.85 16.67
CA GLY A 78 -5.25 -4.01 18.07
C GLY A 78 -4.28 -3.44 19.11
N GLN A 79 -3.05 -3.10 18.72
CA GLN A 79 -2.04 -2.51 19.60
C GLN A 79 -1.57 -1.18 19.00
N THR A 80 -1.07 -0.28 19.85
CA THR A 80 -0.68 1.05 19.38
C THR A 80 0.55 1.04 18.48
N ASP A 81 1.41 0.03 18.60
CA ASP A 81 2.66 -0.04 17.84
C ASP A 81 2.68 -1.19 16.84
N ALA A 82 1.53 -1.80 16.55
CA ALA A 82 1.42 -2.89 15.57
C ALA A 82 0.49 -2.48 14.43
N LYS A 83 0.90 -2.77 13.21
CA LYS A 83 0.11 -2.49 12.00
C LYS A 83 -0.03 -3.75 11.17
N ARG A 84 -1.22 -3.93 10.59
CA ARG A 84 -1.49 -5.00 9.64
C ARG A 84 -1.41 -4.45 8.24
N LEU A 85 -0.57 -5.07 7.40
CA LEU A 85 -0.46 -4.75 5.98
C LEU A 85 -1.27 -5.75 5.18
N GLN A 86 -2.14 -5.24 4.33
CA GLN A 86 -3.11 -6.06 3.58
C GLN A 86 -3.36 -5.44 2.21
N TYR A 87 -3.81 -6.25 1.26
CA TYR A 87 -4.17 -5.82 -0.09
C TYR A 87 -2.99 -5.19 -0.83
N LEU A 88 -1.85 -5.90 -0.84
CA LEU A 88 -0.71 -5.49 -1.66
C LEU A 88 -1.00 -5.77 -3.13
N THR A 89 -0.82 -4.78 -3.98
CA THR A 89 -0.87 -4.96 -5.42
C THR A 89 0.20 -4.12 -6.09
N VAL A 90 0.71 -4.60 -7.24
CA VAL A 90 1.70 -3.91 -8.06
C VAL A 90 1.25 -3.99 -9.51
N HIS A 91 1.44 -2.91 -10.25
CA HIS A 91 1.08 -2.87 -11.68
C HIS A 91 1.73 -4.05 -12.43
N PRO A 92 0.99 -4.75 -13.31
CA PRO A 92 1.52 -5.93 -14.01
C PRO A 92 2.87 -5.72 -14.70
N GLN A 93 3.10 -4.54 -15.27
CA GLN A 93 4.35 -4.23 -15.96
C GLN A 93 5.55 -4.07 -15.01
N ASN A 94 5.31 -3.97 -13.71
CA ASN A 94 6.35 -3.75 -12.70
C ASN A 94 6.58 -4.94 -11.79
N ARG A 95 5.84 -6.05 -11.96
CA ARG A 95 5.93 -7.21 -11.06
C ARG A 95 7.26 -7.93 -11.12
N ASP A 96 7.91 -7.95 -12.28
CA ASP A 96 9.17 -8.67 -12.48
C ASP A 96 10.41 -7.88 -12.03
N ARG A 97 10.23 -6.69 -11.46
CA ARG A 97 11.33 -5.79 -11.10
C ARG A 97 11.56 -5.65 -9.61
N ALA A 98 11.02 -6.58 -8.80
CA ALA A 98 11.11 -6.53 -7.34
C ALA A 98 10.56 -5.21 -6.76
N ILE A 99 9.62 -4.59 -7.46
CA ILE A 99 8.97 -3.36 -7.01
C ILE A 99 8.18 -3.61 -5.73
N ASP A 100 7.57 -4.78 -5.60
CA ASP A 100 6.83 -5.18 -4.41
C ASP A 100 7.71 -5.08 -3.15
N ALA A 101 8.91 -5.67 -3.19
CA ALA A 101 9.83 -5.62 -2.05
C ALA A 101 10.29 -4.20 -1.76
N LYS A 102 10.63 -3.42 -2.79
CA LYS A 102 11.04 -2.02 -2.61
C LYS A 102 9.92 -1.20 -2.00
N PHE A 103 8.69 -1.40 -2.46
CA PHE A 103 7.52 -0.68 -1.96
C PHE A 103 7.25 -1.02 -0.48
N ILE A 104 7.23 -2.31 -0.14
CA ILE A 104 7.01 -2.75 1.24
C ILE A 104 8.10 -2.20 2.16
N LYS A 105 9.35 -2.16 1.71
CA LYS A 105 10.44 -1.60 2.52
C LYS A 105 10.23 -0.11 2.77
N LEU A 106 9.77 0.64 1.78
CA LEU A 106 9.46 2.06 1.95
C LEU A 106 8.32 2.27 2.95
N VAL A 107 7.29 1.43 2.89
CA VAL A 107 6.18 1.46 3.85
C VAL A 107 6.69 1.15 5.26
N TYR A 108 7.50 0.12 5.40
CA TYR A 108 8.13 -0.23 6.67
C TYR A 108 8.90 0.96 7.25
N ASP A 109 9.79 1.56 6.45
CA ASP A 109 10.61 2.69 6.91
C ASP A 109 9.73 3.87 7.36
N ALA A 110 8.67 4.17 6.62
CA ALA A 110 7.75 5.26 6.97
C ALA A 110 7.02 5.00 8.28
N GLU A 111 6.55 3.77 8.50
CA GLU A 111 5.81 3.41 9.70
C GLU A 111 6.71 3.32 10.92
N VAL A 112 7.93 2.82 10.77
CA VAL A 112 8.90 2.77 11.86
C VAL A 112 9.20 4.18 12.37
N LYS A 113 9.30 5.17 11.48
CA LYS A 113 9.49 6.57 11.87
C LYS A 113 8.31 7.11 12.69
N LYS A 114 7.14 6.54 12.54
CA LYS A 114 5.94 6.91 13.32
C LYS A 114 5.84 6.16 14.64
N GLY A 115 6.76 5.25 14.93
CA GLY A 115 6.78 4.49 16.17
C GLY A 115 6.25 3.06 16.07
N VAL A 116 5.93 2.59 14.87
CA VAL A 116 5.48 1.20 14.69
C VAL A 116 6.63 0.25 14.93
N ARG A 117 6.40 -0.82 15.69
CA ARG A 117 7.42 -1.79 16.09
C ARG A 117 7.16 -3.19 15.53
N GLU A 118 5.95 -3.47 15.10
CA GLU A 118 5.56 -4.79 14.65
C GLU A 118 4.59 -4.71 13.48
N PHE A 119 4.76 -5.63 12.53
CA PHE A 119 3.90 -5.70 11.35
C PHE A 119 3.29 -7.08 11.24
N VAL A 120 1.99 -7.14 10.91
CA VAL A 120 1.26 -8.38 10.69
C VAL A 120 0.94 -8.45 9.20
N PRO A 121 1.57 -9.37 8.45
CA PRO A 121 1.28 -9.52 7.03
C PRO A 121 0.01 -10.34 6.83
N ALA A 122 -1.00 -9.74 6.20
CA ALA A 122 -2.27 -10.41 5.94
C ALA A 122 -2.31 -11.12 4.59
N ASP A 123 -1.43 -10.76 3.66
CA ASP A 123 -1.31 -11.39 2.36
C ASP A 123 -0.07 -12.28 2.30
N ALA A 124 -0.14 -13.36 1.52
CA ALA A 124 0.99 -14.29 1.38
C ALA A 124 2.25 -13.61 0.83
N ASP A 125 2.10 -12.72 -0.15
CA ASP A 125 3.23 -11.99 -0.73
C ASP A 125 3.86 -11.04 0.29
N ILE A 126 3.06 -10.36 1.09
CA ILE A 126 3.58 -9.48 2.16
C ILE A 126 4.36 -10.31 3.17
N HIS A 127 3.82 -11.45 3.56
CA HIS A 127 4.50 -12.36 4.51
C HIS A 127 5.85 -12.81 3.96
N ARG A 128 5.90 -13.22 2.71
CA ARG A 128 7.13 -13.66 2.05
C ARG A 128 8.18 -12.55 2.06
N ILE A 129 7.79 -11.34 1.64
CA ILE A 129 8.71 -10.19 1.55
C ILE A 129 9.22 -9.81 2.94
N MET A 130 8.32 -9.66 3.89
CA MET A 130 8.70 -9.20 5.23
C MET A 130 9.53 -10.24 5.99
N SER A 131 9.26 -11.53 5.75
CA SER A 131 10.08 -12.59 6.34
C SER A 131 11.48 -12.62 5.72
N GLU A 132 11.57 -12.51 4.39
CA GLU A 132 12.84 -12.55 3.67
C GLU A 132 13.76 -11.40 4.06
N TYR A 133 13.22 -10.19 4.23
CA TYR A 133 14.00 -9.00 4.56
C TYR A 133 13.98 -8.65 6.05
N GLU A 134 13.44 -9.54 6.89
CA GLU A 134 13.40 -9.37 8.35
C GLU A 134 12.70 -8.07 8.79
N LEU A 135 11.52 -7.79 8.18
CA LEU A 135 10.77 -6.57 8.43
C LEU A 135 9.55 -6.76 9.34
N LEU A 136 9.30 -7.99 9.82
CA LEU A 136 8.11 -8.26 10.65
C LEU A 136 8.16 -7.56 12.00
N ARG A 137 9.35 -7.35 12.53
CA ARG A 137 9.53 -6.72 13.84
C ARG A 137 10.77 -5.84 13.82
N VAL A 138 10.64 -4.67 14.42
CA VAL A 138 11.77 -3.73 14.51
C VAL A 138 12.76 -4.25 15.53
N LYS A 139 14.02 -4.39 15.14
CA LYS A 139 15.10 -4.84 16.01
C LYS A 139 15.65 -3.67 16.83
N GLY A 140 16.02 -3.94 18.05
CA GLY A 140 16.61 -2.94 18.95
C GLY A 140 15.62 -2.41 19.96
#